data_ffbc70aafa34a1a808f915940245bb1d
#
_entry.id   ffbc70aafa34a1a808f915940245bb1d
#
_cell.length_a   1.000
_cell.length_b   1.000
_cell.length_c   1.000
_cell.angle_alpha   90.00
_cell.angle_beta   90.00
_cell.angle_gamma   90.00
#
_symmetry.space_group_name_H-M   'P 1'
#
loop_
_entity.id
_entity.type
_entity.pdbx_description
1 polymer ?
#
loop_
_entity_poly.entity_id
_entity_poly.type
_entity_poly.pdbx_seq_one_letter_code
_entity_poly.pdbx_strand_id
1 'polypeptide(L)'
;VVGGMFWVVCSALGFEIGFIYCLLFGALISPTDPIAVLGILKSAGAPKTLETKITGESLFNDGIGVVVFIVLLQAATGGEGGFSLGAAGALLLEEAVGGVVFGLVLGAIGYWMLSRVDDYTVEILITLAMVMGGYALALALHTSGPIAVVVAGLWIGNHGRRLAMSTRTREHLDT
;
A
#
# COMPACT_ATOMS: atom_id res chain seq x y z
N VAL A 1 -1.59 -18.75 -6.17
CA VAL A 1 -2.74 -19.54 -6.64
C VAL A 1 -3.25 -18.98 -7.96
N VAL A 2 -3.70 -17.69 -8.03
CA VAL A 2 -4.30 -17.08 -9.25
C VAL A 2 -3.39 -17.20 -10.47
N GLY A 3 -2.11 -16.80 -10.36
CA GLY A 3 -1.16 -16.88 -11.48
C GLY A 3 -0.91 -18.31 -11.97
N GLY A 4 -0.87 -19.29 -11.04
CA GLY A 4 -0.72 -20.69 -11.42
C GLY A 4 -1.96 -21.25 -12.13
N MET A 5 -3.16 -20.92 -11.67
CA MET A 5 -4.40 -21.31 -12.34
C MET A 5 -4.51 -20.65 -13.73
N PHE A 6 -4.14 -19.37 -13.83
CA PHE A 6 -4.14 -18.67 -15.10
C PHE A 6 -3.19 -19.31 -16.12
N TRP A 7 -2.00 -19.74 -15.67
CA TRP A 7 -1.06 -20.46 -16.53
C TRP A 7 -1.64 -21.79 -17.03
N VAL A 8 -2.29 -22.56 -16.17
CA VAL A 8 -2.94 -23.84 -16.57
C VAL A 8 -4.03 -23.58 -17.60
N VAL A 9 -4.88 -22.58 -17.40
CA VAL A 9 -5.94 -22.21 -18.33
C VAL A 9 -5.36 -21.76 -19.69
N CYS A 10 -4.35 -20.89 -19.69
CA CYS A 10 -3.69 -20.44 -20.91
C CYS A 10 -3.05 -21.59 -21.66
N SER A 11 -2.36 -22.49 -20.97
CA SER A 11 -1.74 -23.69 -21.58
C SER A 11 -2.80 -24.63 -22.19
N ALA A 12 -3.92 -24.82 -21.52
CA ALA A 12 -5.03 -25.65 -22.00
C ALA A 12 -5.72 -25.05 -23.25
N LEU A 13 -5.72 -23.72 -23.36
CA LEU A 13 -6.26 -22.99 -24.53
C LEU A 13 -5.25 -22.83 -25.67
N GLY A 14 -4.03 -23.34 -25.51
CA GLY A 14 -2.97 -23.25 -26.55
C GLY A 14 -2.21 -21.93 -26.58
N PHE A 15 -2.32 -21.11 -25.54
CA PHE A 15 -1.52 -19.90 -25.41
C PHE A 15 -0.17 -20.20 -24.77
N GLU A 16 0.92 -19.91 -25.47
CA GLU A 16 2.31 -20.08 -24.98
C GLU A 16 2.75 -18.84 -24.16
N ILE A 17 2.12 -18.61 -23.01
CA ILE A 17 2.52 -17.54 -22.10
C ILE A 17 3.47 -18.11 -21.04
N GLY A 18 4.65 -17.49 -20.90
CA GLY A 18 5.63 -17.91 -19.91
C GLY A 18 5.06 -17.85 -18.49
N PHE A 19 5.36 -18.85 -17.66
CA PHE A 19 4.83 -18.98 -16.29
C PHE A 19 5.03 -17.73 -15.42
N ILE A 20 6.18 -17.04 -15.60
CA ILE A 20 6.49 -15.82 -14.84
C ILE A 20 5.52 -14.66 -15.14
N TYR A 21 5.06 -14.53 -16.39
CA TYR A 21 4.08 -13.50 -16.75
C TYR A 21 2.69 -13.82 -16.19
N CYS A 22 2.35 -15.10 -16.08
CA CYS A 22 1.13 -15.53 -15.41
C CYS A 22 1.19 -15.26 -13.90
N LEU A 23 2.36 -15.40 -13.27
CA LEU A 23 2.57 -15.02 -11.88
C LEU A 23 2.49 -13.51 -11.67
N LEU A 24 3.06 -12.70 -12.59
CA LEU A 24 2.91 -11.24 -12.59
C LEU A 24 1.45 -10.82 -12.65
N PHE A 25 0.68 -11.41 -13.57
CA PHE A 25 -0.77 -11.18 -13.63
C PHE A 25 -1.47 -11.55 -12.33
N GLY A 26 -1.10 -12.70 -11.75
CA GLY A 26 -1.63 -13.14 -10.46
C GLY A 26 -1.30 -12.20 -9.31
N ALA A 27 -0.09 -11.63 -9.27
CA ALA A 27 0.30 -10.65 -8.27
C ALA A 27 -0.47 -9.33 -8.43
N LEU A 28 -0.67 -8.88 -9.66
CA LEU A 28 -1.38 -7.64 -9.98
C LEU A 28 -2.87 -7.70 -9.60
N ILE A 29 -3.52 -8.85 -9.82
CA ILE A 29 -4.98 -8.99 -9.61
C ILE A 29 -5.34 -9.50 -8.20
N SER A 30 -4.35 -9.93 -7.43
CA SER A 30 -4.55 -10.52 -6.10
C SER A 30 -4.93 -9.50 -5.00
N PRO A 31 -4.43 -8.25 -5.04
CA PRO A 31 -4.88 -7.23 -4.12
C PRO A 31 -6.37 -6.95 -4.27
N THR A 32 -7.07 -6.76 -3.15
CA THR A 32 -8.51 -6.58 -3.11
C THR A 32 -8.87 -5.22 -2.54
N ASP A 33 -9.55 -4.39 -3.32
CA ASP A 33 -10.07 -3.10 -2.85
C ASP A 33 -11.37 -3.30 -2.05
N PRO A 34 -11.43 -2.90 -0.77
CA PRO A 34 -12.59 -3.08 0.08
C PRO A 34 -13.64 -1.98 -0.10
N ILE A 35 -13.43 -0.94 -0.92
CA ILE A 35 -14.30 0.24 -1.01
C ILE A 35 -15.76 -0.14 -1.24
N ALA A 36 -16.02 -1.03 -2.21
CA ALA A 36 -17.38 -1.49 -2.51
C ALA A 36 -17.99 -2.27 -1.34
N VAL A 37 -17.20 -3.14 -0.71
CA VAL A 37 -17.64 -3.96 0.43
C VAL A 37 -17.90 -3.09 1.65
N LEU A 38 -17.04 -2.10 1.92
CA LEU A 38 -17.21 -1.16 3.03
C LEU A 38 -18.47 -0.30 2.87
N GLY A 39 -18.79 0.12 1.65
CA GLY A 39 -20.04 0.83 1.36
C GLY A 39 -21.27 0.00 1.72
N ILE A 40 -21.29 -1.29 1.38
CA ILE A 40 -22.36 -2.23 1.72
C ILE A 40 -22.40 -2.48 3.23
N LEU A 41 -21.26 -2.70 3.87
CA LEU A 41 -21.18 -2.96 5.31
C LEU A 41 -21.67 -1.77 6.14
N LYS A 42 -21.28 -0.55 5.76
CA LYS A 42 -21.77 0.68 6.41
C LYS A 42 -23.28 0.81 6.29
N SER A 43 -23.86 0.56 5.11
CA SER A 43 -25.31 0.63 4.91
C SER A 43 -26.07 -0.50 5.64
N ALA A 44 -25.44 -1.65 5.84
CA ALA A 44 -25.98 -2.77 6.59
C ALA A 44 -25.83 -2.65 8.13
N GLY A 45 -25.18 -1.57 8.61
CA GLY A 45 -24.94 -1.36 10.05
C GLY A 45 -23.94 -2.32 10.67
N ALA A 46 -22.95 -2.77 9.90
CA ALA A 46 -21.93 -3.69 10.38
C ALA A 46 -21.10 -3.08 11.54
N PRO A 47 -20.58 -3.90 12.47
CA PRO A 47 -19.75 -3.41 13.55
C PRO A 47 -18.46 -2.74 13.02
N LYS A 48 -18.08 -1.59 13.59
CA LYS A 48 -16.85 -0.85 13.21
C LYS A 48 -15.59 -1.69 13.30
N THR A 49 -15.56 -2.69 14.19
CA THR A 49 -14.43 -3.64 14.30
C THR A 49 -14.26 -4.49 13.04
N LEU A 50 -15.35 -4.84 12.36
CA LEU A 50 -15.31 -5.59 11.12
C LEU A 50 -14.80 -4.71 9.97
N GLU A 51 -15.27 -3.47 9.88
CA GLU A 51 -14.79 -2.48 8.90
C GLU A 51 -13.28 -2.27 9.05
N THR A 52 -12.80 -2.05 10.28
CA THR A 52 -11.36 -1.87 10.55
C THR A 52 -10.52 -3.07 10.16
N LYS A 53 -11.04 -4.29 10.42
CA LYS A 53 -10.32 -5.53 10.04
C LYS A 53 -10.22 -5.67 8.53
N ILE A 54 -11.31 -5.46 7.81
CA ILE A 54 -11.35 -5.59 6.35
C ILE A 54 -10.46 -4.53 5.70
N THR A 55 -10.53 -3.28 6.19
CA THR A 55 -9.65 -2.20 5.69
C THR A 55 -8.18 -2.51 5.95
N GLY A 56 -7.84 -2.98 7.15
CA GLY A 56 -6.48 -3.33 7.50
C GLY A 56 -5.94 -4.51 6.69
N GLU A 57 -6.76 -5.54 6.46
CA GLU A 57 -6.40 -6.69 5.63
C GLU A 57 -6.13 -6.29 4.19
N SER A 58 -7.01 -5.48 3.59
CA SER A 58 -6.81 -4.98 2.22
C SER A 58 -5.56 -4.12 2.10
N LEU A 59 -5.35 -3.20 3.02
CA LEU A 59 -4.17 -2.33 3.02
C LEU A 59 -2.87 -3.14 3.06
N PHE A 60 -2.84 -4.20 3.87
CA PHE A 60 -1.70 -5.11 3.94
C PHE A 60 -1.53 -5.93 2.66
N ASN A 61 -2.64 -6.40 2.11
CA ASN A 61 -2.66 -7.19 0.89
C ASN A 61 -2.17 -6.38 -0.32
N ASP A 62 -2.59 -5.12 -0.43
CA ASP A 62 -2.13 -4.18 -1.46
C ASP A 62 -0.63 -3.93 -1.37
N GLY A 63 -0.12 -3.66 -0.15
CA GLY A 63 1.30 -3.45 0.08
C GLY A 63 2.14 -4.67 -0.30
N ILE A 64 1.74 -5.87 0.10
CA ILE A 64 2.43 -7.12 -0.23
C ILE A 64 2.31 -7.42 -1.74
N GLY A 65 1.14 -7.20 -2.34
CA GLY A 65 0.90 -7.43 -3.76
C GLY A 65 1.84 -6.63 -4.66
N VAL A 66 2.02 -5.34 -4.35
CA VAL A 66 2.96 -4.46 -5.09
C VAL A 66 4.39 -4.97 -4.96
N VAL A 67 4.81 -5.34 -3.77
CA VAL A 67 6.17 -5.85 -3.54
C VAL A 67 6.41 -7.14 -4.30
N VAL A 68 5.50 -8.11 -4.23
CA VAL A 68 5.58 -9.37 -4.98
C VAL A 68 5.61 -9.10 -6.49
N PHE A 69 4.81 -8.15 -6.97
CA PHE A 69 4.79 -7.75 -8.38
C PHE A 69 6.16 -7.21 -8.83
N ILE A 70 6.77 -6.30 -8.06
CA ILE A 70 8.08 -5.72 -8.39
C ILE A 70 9.16 -6.81 -8.47
N VAL A 71 9.18 -7.73 -7.49
CA VAL A 71 10.14 -8.85 -7.48
C VAL A 71 9.97 -9.75 -8.70
N LEU A 72 8.73 -10.12 -9.02
CA LEU A 72 8.45 -10.93 -10.21
C LEU A 72 8.78 -10.18 -11.51
N LEU A 73 8.56 -8.86 -11.55
CA LEU A 73 8.90 -8.03 -12.70
C LEU A 73 10.42 -7.99 -12.93
N GLN A 74 11.20 -7.80 -11.87
CA GLN A 74 12.66 -7.86 -11.94
C GLN A 74 13.14 -9.23 -12.41
N ALA A 75 12.54 -10.31 -11.92
CA ALA A 75 12.83 -11.66 -12.36
C ALA A 75 12.46 -11.90 -13.85
N ALA A 76 11.38 -11.30 -14.34
CA ALA A 76 10.91 -11.44 -15.72
C ALA A 76 11.75 -10.64 -16.71
N THR A 77 12.27 -9.46 -16.31
CA THR A 77 13.06 -8.56 -17.17
C THR A 77 14.55 -8.93 -17.23
N GLY A 78 14.99 -9.98 -16.54
CA GLY A 78 16.32 -10.51 -16.68
C GLY A 78 17.42 -9.56 -16.22
N GLY A 79 17.34 -9.04 -15.00
CA GLY A 79 18.43 -8.27 -14.40
C GLY A 79 19.75 -9.05 -14.45
N GLU A 80 20.84 -8.38 -14.79
CA GLU A 80 22.19 -8.91 -15.05
C GLU A 80 22.79 -9.67 -13.83
N GLY A 81 22.31 -10.86 -13.55
CA GLY A 81 22.84 -11.62 -12.41
C GLY A 81 22.17 -12.97 -12.13
N GLY A 82 21.18 -13.35 -12.94
CA GLY A 82 20.40 -14.56 -12.69
C GLY A 82 19.47 -14.42 -11.48
N PHE A 83 18.25 -14.91 -11.61
CA PHE A 83 17.27 -14.87 -10.53
C PHE A 83 17.77 -15.69 -9.33
N SER A 84 18.16 -15.02 -8.25
CA SER A 84 18.45 -15.64 -6.96
C SER A 84 17.32 -15.28 -5.99
N LEU A 85 16.63 -16.30 -5.48
CA LEU A 85 15.57 -16.12 -4.48
C LEU A 85 16.09 -15.38 -3.24
N GLY A 86 17.37 -15.61 -2.87
CA GLY A 86 18.02 -14.94 -1.75
C GLY A 86 18.25 -13.45 -2.01
N ALA A 87 18.72 -13.09 -3.21
CA ALA A 87 18.92 -11.69 -3.58
C ALA A 87 17.58 -10.95 -3.70
N ALA A 88 16.57 -11.57 -4.31
CA ALA A 88 15.22 -11.01 -4.38
C ALA A 88 14.61 -10.81 -2.98
N GLY A 89 14.77 -11.78 -2.08
CA GLY A 89 14.30 -11.65 -0.69
C GLY A 89 15.05 -10.57 0.10
N ALA A 90 16.35 -10.40 -0.13
CA ALA A 90 17.14 -9.35 0.51
C ALA A 90 16.71 -7.95 0.05
N LEU A 91 16.55 -7.75 -1.26
CA LEU A 91 16.02 -6.50 -1.83
C LEU A 91 14.63 -6.17 -1.30
N LEU A 92 13.76 -7.18 -1.22
CA LEU A 92 12.42 -7.07 -0.68
C LEU A 92 12.42 -6.58 0.78
N LEU A 93 13.29 -7.16 1.61
CA LEU A 93 13.48 -6.76 2.99
C LEU A 93 14.04 -5.33 3.08
N GLU A 94 15.02 -4.99 2.26
CA GLU A 94 15.63 -3.66 2.22
C GLU A 94 14.60 -2.59 1.84
N GLU A 95 13.84 -2.81 0.75
CA GLU A 95 12.79 -1.89 0.32
C GLU A 95 11.66 -1.78 1.36
N ALA A 96 11.25 -2.89 1.97
CA ALA A 96 10.19 -2.89 2.98
C ALA A 96 10.64 -2.19 4.27
N VAL A 97 11.81 -2.51 4.79
CA VAL A 97 12.36 -1.88 6.01
C VAL A 97 12.64 -0.40 5.75
N GLY A 98 13.24 -0.06 4.60
CA GLY A 98 13.44 1.33 4.17
C GLY A 98 12.12 2.09 4.09
N GLY A 99 11.09 1.49 3.50
CA GLY A 99 9.74 2.05 3.43
C GLY A 99 9.12 2.30 4.81
N VAL A 100 9.27 1.36 5.74
CA VAL A 100 8.78 1.52 7.13
C VAL A 100 9.50 2.67 7.83
N VAL A 101 10.83 2.70 7.79
CA VAL A 101 11.63 3.76 8.44
C VAL A 101 11.31 5.12 7.85
N PHE A 102 11.29 5.22 6.52
CA PHE A 102 10.94 6.46 5.84
C PHE A 102 9.50 6.88 6.15
N GLY A 103 8.55 5.95 6.16
CA GLY A 103 7.15 6.20 6.50
C GLY A 103 6.96 6.71 7.92
N LEU A 104 7.72 6.20 8.90
CA LEU A 104 7.72 6.73 10.28
C LEU A 104 8.23 8.18 10.33
N VAL A 105 9.30 8.49 9.62
CA VAL A 105 9.83 9.87 9.53
C VAL A 105 8.82 10.80 8.87
N LEU A 106 8.26 10.38 7.73
CA LEU A 106 7.24 11.12 7.01
C LEU A 106 5.99 11.35 7.87
N GLY A 107 5.52 10.32 8.57
CA GLY A 107 4.40 10.40 9.51
C GLY A 107 4.66 11.35 10.67
N ALA A 108 5.88 11.35 11.23
CA ALA A 108 6.26 12.28 12.29
C ALA A 108 6.28 13.74 11.81
N ILE A 109 6.81 14.00 10.60
CA ILE A 109 6.78 15.32 9.97
C ILE A 109 5.34 15.78 9.75
N GLY A 110 4.49 14.90 9.19
CA GLY A 110 3.08 15.19 8.98
C GLY A 110 2.32 15.48 10.25
N TYR A 111 2.52 14.68 11.28
CA TYR A 111 1.96 14.94 12.60
C TYR A 111 2.37 16.32 13.12
N TRP A 112 3.64 16.68 13.02
CA TRP A 112 4.14 17.98 13.45
C TRP A 112 3.54 19.14 12.65
N MET A 113 3.36 18.99 11.33
CA MET A 113 2.73 20.00 10.48
C MET A 113 1.25 20.15 10.82
N LEU A 114 0.50 19.05 10.88
CA LEU A 114 -0.94 19.04 11.19
C LEU A 114 -1.24 19.57 12.59
N SER A 115 -0.35 19.34 13.56
CA SER A 115 -0.52 19.85 14.93
C SER A 115 -0.42 21.39 15.06
N ARG A 116 0.05 22.07 14.02
CA ARG A 116 0.24 23.52 14.00
C ARG A 116 -0.79 24.28 13.14
N VAL A 117 -1.65 23.56 12.48
CA VAL A 117 -2.64 24.11 11.57
C VAL A 117 -4.02 23.72 12.10
N ASP A 118 -4.94 24.67 12.11
CA ASP A 118 -6.35 24.47 12.51
C ASP A 118 -7.28 24.96 11.39
N ASP A 119 -6.95 24.57 10.15
CA ASP A 119 -7.73 24.86 8.95
C ASP A 119 -7.90 23.58 8.13
N TYR A 120 -9.15 23.14 7.97
CA TYR A 120 -9.51 21.91 7.27
C TYR A 120 -8.94 21.84 5.85
N THR A 121 -8.95 22.94 5.10
CA THR A 121 -8.47 22.96 3.72
C THR A 121 -6.97 22.77 3.67
N VAL A 122 -6.26 23.42 4.59
CA VAL A 122 -4.79 23.30 4.69
C VAL A 122 -4.40 21.90 5.18
N GLU A 123 -5.12 21.30 6.12
CA GLU A 123 -4.89 19.95 6.59
C GLU A 123 -5.00 18.92 5.46
N ILE A 124 -6.03 19.05 4.59
CA ILE A 124 -6.18 18.19 3.41
C ILE A 124 -5.02 18.39 2.42
N LEU A 125 -4.65 19.64 2.15
CA LEU A 125 -3.53 19.91 1.24
C LEU A 125 -2.20 19.36 1.76
N ILE A 126 -1.95 19.45 3.06
CA ILE A 126 -0.78 18.86 3.71
C ILE A 126 -0.80 17.33 3.54
N THR A 127 -1.91 16.67 3.83
CA THR A 127 -2.01 15.21 3.70
C THR A 127 -1.82 14.76 2.25
N LEU A 128 -2.41 15.46 1.29
CA LEU A 128 -2.24 15.17 -0.13
C LEU A 128 -0.79 15.38 -0.59
N ALA A 129 -0.18 16.49 -0.19
CA ALA A 129 1.23 16.77 -0.50
C ALA A 129 2.17 15.72 0.10
N MET A 130 1.88 15.25 1.31
CA MET A 130 2.66 14.19 1.96
C MET A 130 2.50 12.85 1.26
N VAL A 131 1.30 12.47 0.84
CA VAL A 131 1.08 11.22 0.10
C VAL A 131 1.80 11.26 -1.22
N MET A 132 1.59 12.31 -2.04
CA MET A 132 2.19 12.40 -3.37
C MET A 132 3.71 12.64 -3.30
N GLY A 133 4.13 13.62 -2.50
CA GLY A 133 5.55 13.97 -2.33
C GLY A 133 6.33 12.87 -1.60
N GLY A 134 5.74 12.30 -0.56
CA GLY A 134 6.33 11.19 0.20
C GLY A 134 6.49 9.93 -0.65
N TYR A 135 5.51 9.59 -1.46
CA TYR A 135 5.59 8.48 -2.40
C TYR A 135 6.72 8.68 -3.42
N ALA A 136 6.77 9.86 -4.06
CA ALA A 136 7.80 10.18 -5.04
C ALA A 136 9.20 10.18 -4.41
N LEU A 137 9.33 10.69 -3.19
CA LEU A 137 10.60 10.73 -2.46
C LEU A 137 11.06 9.32 -2.03
N ALA A 138 10.14 8.48 -1.59
CA ALA A 138 10.43 7.08 -1.27
C ALA A 138 11.01 6.33 -2.48
N LEU A 139 10.39 6.51 -3.66
CA LEU A 139 10.89 5.92 -4.90
C LEU A 139 12.29 6.44 -5.27
N ALA A 140 12.53 7.75 -5.09
CA ALA A 140 13.86 8.35 -5.34
C ALA A 140 14.93 7.82 -4.37
N LEU A 141 14.53 7.41 -3.16
CA LEU A 141 15.41 6.79 -2.17
C LEU A 141 15.52 5.26 -2.31
N HIS A 142 14.97 4.69 -3.38
CA HIS A 142 14.92 3.24 -3.61
C HIS A 142 14.28 2.46 -2.45
N THR A 143 13.22 3.03 -1.86
CA THR A 143 12.42 2.40 -0.81
C THR A 143 10.98 2.22 -1.27
N SER A 144 10.24 1.31 -0.64
CA SER A 144 8.84 1.06 -1.01
C SER A 144 7.95 2.27 -0.71
N GLY A 145 7.52 2.99 -1.77
CA GLY A 145 6.57 4.11 -1.68
C GLY A 145 5.24 3.71 -1.03
N PRO A 146 4.59 2.62 -1.46
CA PRO A 146 3.34 2.15 -0.85
C PRO A 146 3.47 1.89 0.65
N ILE A 147 4.50 1.18 1.09
CA ILE A 147 4.73 0.88 2.51
C ILE A 147 4.97 2.19 3.29
N ALA A 148 5.76 3.10 2.75
CA ALA A 148 6.05 4.39 3.39
C ALA A 148 4.77 5.20 3.63
N VAL A 149 3.92 5.32 2.63
CA VAL A 149 2.65 6.08 2.72
C VAL A 149 1.67 5.40 3.70
N VAL A 150 1.58 4.06 3.68
CA VAL A 150 0.75 3.30 4.62
C VAL A 150 1.22 3.53 6.06
N VAL A 151 2.51 3.41 6.34
CA VAL A 151 3.08 3.60 7.68
C VAL A 151 2.87 5.04 8.16
N ALA A 152 3.10 6.03 7.29
CA ALA A 152 2.84 7.44 7.59
C ALA A 152 1.36 7.69 7.90
N GLY A 153 0.45 7.13 7.09
CA GLY A 153 -0.99 7.23 7.29
C GLY A 153 -1.45 6.59 8.60
N LEU A 154 -0.94 5.40 8.94
CA LEU A 154 -1.22 4.74 10.22
C LEU A 154 -0.71 5.55 11.41
N TRP A 155 0.48 6.16 11.30
CA TRP A 155 1.03 7.02 12.35
C TRP A 155 0.16 8.24 12.59
N ILE A 156 -0.19 8.96 11.52
CA ILE A 156 -1.05 10.15 11.58
C ILE A 156 -2.47 9.76 12.04
N GLY A 157 -3.04 8.69 11.49
CA GLY A 157 -4.39 8.23 11.82
C GLY A 157 -4.54 7.82 13.29
N ASN A 158 -3.53 7.18 13.88
CA ASN A 158 -3.58 6.72 15.27
C ASN A 158 -3.24 7.83 16.28
N HIS A 159 -2.17 8.58 16.04
CA HIS A 159 -1.70 9.63 16.96
C HIS A 159 -2.20 11.03 16.57
N GLY A 160 -2.20 11.36 15.28
CA GLY A 160 -2.61 12.65 14.76
C GLY A 160 -4.11 12.90 14.91
N ARG A 161 -4.93 11.89 14.64
CA ARG A 161 -6.39 11.98 14.79
C ARG A 161 -6.85 12.28 16.21
N ARG A 162 -6.10 11.83 17.23
CA ARG A 162 -6.43 12.08 18.64
C ARG A 162 -5.91 13.41 19.19
N LEU A 163 -4.79 13.91 18.67
CA LEU A 163 -4.02 14.97 19.28
C LEU A 163 -3.75 16.18 18.37
N ALA A 164 -3.82 16.03 17.05
CA ALA A 164 -3.43 17.06 16.10
C ALA A 164 -4.56 17.56 15.19
N MET A 165 -5.67 16.84 15.04
CA MET A 165 -6.76 17.24 14.16
C MET A 165 -7.89 17.93 14.92
N SER A 166 -8.46 18.99 14.34
CA SER A 166 -9.62 19.69 14.89
C SER A 166 -10.87 18.79 14.89
N THR A 167 -11.84 19.11 15.76
CA THR A 167 -13.12 18.37 15.84
C THR A 167 -13.88 18.38 14.51
N ARG A 168 -13.79 19.49 13.77
CA ARG A 168 -14.40 19.64 12.44
C ARG A 168 -13.79 18.69 11.40
N THR A 169 -12.47 18.57 11.37
CA THR A 169 -11.77 17.69 10.43
C THR A 169 -12.10 16.22 10.70
N ARG A 170 -12.27 15.84 11.98
CA ARG A 170 -12.69 14.47 12.36
C ARG A 170 -14.08 14.13 11.85
N GLU A 171 -15.03 15.03 11.98
CA GLU A 171 -16.42 14.80 11.55
C GLU A 171 -16.53 14.60 10.03
N HIS A 172 -15.72 15.32 9.23
CA HIS A 172 -15.72 15.20 7.76
C HIS A 172 -14.94 14.00 7.23
N LEU A 173 -13.98 13.46 7.99
CA LEU A 173 -13.27 12.24 7.62
C LEU A 173 -14.03 10.96 8.00
N ASP A 174 -15.03 11.08 8.91
CA ASP A 174 -15.85 9.96 9.37
C ASP A 174 -17.17 9.80 8.58
N THR A 175 -17.49 10.74 7.67
CA THR A 175 -18.64 10.70 6.77
C THR A 175 -18.25 10.13 5.43
#